data_2b4ffc2d99ca48685294cadb67196e99
#
_entry.id   2b4ffc2d99ca48685294cadb67196e99
#
_cell.length_a   1.000
_cell.length_b   1.000
_cell.length_c   1.000
_cell.angle_alpha   90.00
_cell.angle_beta   90.00
_cell.angle_gamma   90.00
#
_symmetry.space_group_name_H-M   'P 1'
#
loop_
_entity.id
_entity.type
_entity.pdbx_description
1 polymer ?
#
loop_
_entity_poly.entity_id
_entity_poly.type
_entity_poly.pdbx_seq_one_letter_code
_entity_poly.pdbx_strand_id
1 'polypeptide(L)'
;MSDNDNENGKGVSRRTLLGTTAAAAGIGLAGGVALNTTADAQTKAAAPKAPAARPAVLQKAEVAPGELDEYYTFFSSGQSGEMRIVGLPSMRELMRVPVFNRCSATGWGQTNESLKVLTEGLLPETREFLKNRGGTYLNGDLHHPHISFTDGTYDGRYAFMNDKANTRVARVRLDVMKCDKIIQLPNQHTVHGLRVQKYPRTGYVFANGEDGVPIPNDGKVLDNPKQYHSIFSAIDGDTMKVAWQVMVDGNLDNVDADYQGKYAFATCYNSEEGVTLAEMTAKEQDWVTIFNIKRIEEAVKTGDFKEMNGVPVIDGRKGSKYTRYVPVANSPHGMNTAPDGIHIVAAGKLSPTVTVMDVRLFDQLFDD
;
A
#
# COMPACT_ATOMS: atom_id res chain seq x y z
N MET A 1 39.04 28.99 -52.74
CA MET A 1 37.83 29.07 -53.58
C MET A 1 36.80 28.35 -52.76
N SER A 2 36.10 29.08 -51.97
CA SER A 2 34.76 29.68 -52.12
C SER A 2 33.69 28.59 -52.07
N ASP A 3 32.61 28.55 -51.31
CA ASP A 3 31.97 29.58 -50.48
C ASP A 3 31.03 28.91 -49.54
N ASN A 4 30.75 29.63 -48.48
CA ASN A 4 29.59 29.57 -47.54
C ASN A 4 28.29 29.07 -48.15
N ASP A 5 27.49 28.38 -47.33
CA ASP A 5 26.21 28.96 -46.98
C ASP A 5 25.66 28.35 -45.67
N ASN A 6 25.33 29.29 -44.82
CA ASN A 6 24.81 29.16 -43.46
C ASN A 6 23.28 29.25 -43.57
N GLU A 7 22.56 28.19 -43.24
CA GLU A 7 21.11 28.29 -43.02
C GLU A 7 20.71 27.92 -41.59
N ASN A 8 20.42 28.98 -40.86
CA ASN A 8 19.78 28.96 -39.54
C ASN A 8 18.38 28.37 -39.63
N GLY A 9 18.23 27.08 -39.31
CA GLY A 9 16.97 26.48 -39.02
C GLY A 9 16.52 26.80 -37.57
N LYS A 10 15.77 27.89 -37.39
CA LYS A 10 15.08 28.19 -36.13
C LYS A 10 13.99 27.16 -35.93
N GLY A 11 14.23 26.14 -35.10
CA GLY A 11 13.24 25.22 -34.64
C GLY A 11 12.11 25.92 -33.88
N VAL A 12 10.89 25.78 -34.36
CA VAL A 12 9.68 26.32 -33.73
C VAL A 12 9.43 25.56 -32.45
N SER A 13 9.39 26.24 -31.30
CA SER A 13 9.14 25.61 -30.00
C SER A 13 7.71 25.03 -29.94
N ARG A 14 7.53 23.92 -29.19
CA ARG A 14 6.21 23.30 -29.01
C ARG A 14 5.15 24.28 -28.47
N ARG A 15 5.53 25.33 -27.78
CA ARG A 15 4.61 26.38 -27.31
C ARG A 15 4.08 27.25 -28.44
N THR A 16 4.84 27.50 -29.46
CA THR A 16 4.42 28.30 -30.63
C THR A 16 3.45 27.51 -31.52
N LEU A 17 3.61 26.17 -31.57
CA LEU A 17 2.70 25.31 -32.35
C LEU A 17 1.29 25.21 -31.73
N LEU A 18 1.18 25.22 -30.39
CA LEU A 18 -0.10 25.18 -29.68
C LEU A 18 -0.84 26.53 -29.72
N GLY A 19 -0.12 27.65 -29.85
CA GLY A 19 -0.72 28.98 -29.95
C GLY A 19 -1.35 29.26 -31.32
N THR A 20 -0.85 28.65 -32.38
CA THR A 20 -1.33 28.91 -33.77
C THR A 20 -2.51 28.00 -34.14
N THR A 21 -2.71 26.85 -33.49
CA THR A 21 -3.88 25.99 -33.77
C THR A 21 -5.17 26.45 -33.10
N ALA A 22 -5.11 27.27 -32.04
CA ALA A 22 -6.28 27.83 -31.40
C ALA A 22 -6.90 29.04 -32.17
N ALA A 23 -6.13 29.70 -33.04
CA ALA A 23 -6.61 30.83 -33.84
C ALA A 23 -7.28 30.42 -35.16
N ALA A 24 -7.09 29.19 -35.64
CA ALA A 24 -7.64 28.70 -36.91
C ALA A 24 -9.01 28.04 -36.84
N ALA A 25 -9.55 27.79 -35.62
CA ALA A 25 -10.86 27.15 -35.44
C ALA A 25 -12.02 28.13 -35.26
N GLY A 26 -11.78 29.42 -35.41
CA GLY A 26 -12.79 30.46 -35.16
C GLY A 26 -13.39 31.16 -36.41
N ILE A 27 -13.09 30.69 -37.65
CA ILE A 27 -13.60 31.31 -38.87
C ILE A 27 -14.28 30.23 -39.72
N GLY A 28 -15.59 30.10 -39.55
CA GLY A 28 -16.36 29.31 -40.49
C GLY A 28 -17.77 29.02 -40.00
N LEU A 29 -18.61 30.06 -39.98
CA LEU A 29 -20.07 30.03 -40.19
C LEU A 29 -20.68 31.40 -39.92
N ALA A 30 -20.65 32.26 -40.92
CA ALA A 30 -21.56 33.39 -41.00
C ALA A 30 -21.88 33.65 -42.46
N GLY A 31 -22.91 32.99 -42.93
CA GLY A 31 -23.60 33.28 -44.20
C GLY A 31 -24.91 33.97 -43.90
N GLY A 32 -24.95 35.27 -44.14
CA GLY A 32 -25.99 36.10 -44.60
C GLY A 32 -27.35 36.14 -43.90
N VAL A 33 -27.70 37.30 -43.33
CA VAL A 33 -28.85 38.14 -43.76
C VAL A 33 -28.61 39.55 -43.18
N ALA A 34 -28.49 40.55 -44.07
CA ALA A 34 -28.49 41.95 -43.69
C ALA A 34 -29.90 42.42 -43.44
N LEU A 35 -30.16 42.97 -42.28
CA LEU A 35 -31.28 43.86 -42.02
C LEU A 35 -30.80 45.08 -41.24
N ASN A 36 -30.84 46.19 -41.99
CA ASN A 36 -30.71 47.54 -41.44
C ASN A 36 -31.75 47.81 -40.35
N THR A 37 -31.32 48.19 -39.17
CA THR A 37 -32.05 49.15 -38.33
C THR A 37 -31.06 49.95 -37.50
N THR A 38 -31.10 51.25 -37.74
CA THR A 38 -30.56 52.29 -36.90
C THR A 38 -31.21 52.31 -35.56
N ALA A 39 -30.47 52.34 -34.48
CA ALA A 39 -30.75 53.15 -33.29
C ALA A 39 -29.67 53.01 -32.24
N ASP A 40 -29.15 54.11 -31.84
CA ASP A 40 -28.29 54.32 -30.66
C ASP A 40 -28.87 53.75 -29.40
N ALA A 41 -28.10 52.91 -28.75
CA ALA A 41 -28.08 52.76 -27.28
C ALA A 41 -26.79 52.05 -26.87
N GLN A 42 -25.75 52.81 -26.61
CA GLN A 42 -24.61 52.33 -25.83
C GLN A 42 -25.05 52.04 -24.40
N THR A 43 -25.63 50.89 -24.16
CA THR A 43 -25.66 50.31 -22.80
C THR A 43 -24.27 49.78 -22.49
N LYS A 44 -23.50 50.53 -21.68
CA LYS A 44 -22.35 50.03 -20.98
C LYS A 44 -22.70 48.70 -20.31
N ALA A 45 -22.29 47.58 -20.91
CA ALA A 45 -22.33 46.31 -20.22
C ALA A 45 -21.56 46.46 -18.91
N ALA A 46 -22.23 46.34 -17.78
CA ALA A 46 -21.56 46.30 -16.49
C ALA A 46 -20.51 45.16 -16.51
N ALA A 47 -19.28 45.49 -16.15
CA ALA A 47 -18.26 44.49 -15.97
C ALA A 47 -18.79 43.34 -15.09
N PRO A 48 -18.54 42.08 -15.42
CA PRO A 48 -19.02 40.97 -14.61
C PRO A 48 -18.54 41.19 -13.18
N LYS A 49 -19.49 41.20 -12.24
CA LYS A 49 -19.21 41.28 -10.81
C LYS A 49 -18.17 40.17 -10.50
N ALA A 50 -17.06 40.57 -9.89
CA ALA A 50 -16.10 39.59 -9.35
C ALA A 50 -16.87 38.57 -8.53
N PRO A 51 -16.58 37.27 -8.68
CA PRO A 51 -17.27 36.25 -7.89
C PRO A 51 -17.11 36.57 -6.41
N ALA A 52 -18.17 36.38 -5.65
CA ALA A 52 -18.16 36.62 -4.21
C ALA A 52 -16.98 35.83 -3.58
N ALA A 53 -16.27 36.50 -2.66
CA ALA A 53 -15.17 35.84 -1.95
C ALA A 53 -15.66 34.53 -1.30
N ARG A 54 -15.04 33.42 -1.61
CA ARG A 54 -15.38 32.12 -1.04
C ARG A 54 -15.06 32.10 0.46
N PRO A 55 -15.83 31.36 1.28
CA PRO A 55 -15.53 31.22 2.69
C PRO A 55 -14.06 30.73 2.88
N ALA A 56 -13.38 31.24 3.91
CA ALA A 56 -11.96 30.96 4.16
C ALA A 56 -11.63 29.46 4.24
N VAL A 57 -12.56 28.62 4.68
CA VAL A 57 -12.43 27.16 4.70
C VAL A 57 -12.35 26.57 3.28
N LEU A 58 -13.13 27.08 2.34
CA LEU A 58 -13.10 26.62 0.95
C LEU A 58 -11.87 27.15 0.19
N GLN A 59 -11.36 28.33 0.58
CA GLN A 59 -10.13 28.87 0.00
C GLN A 59 -8.91 27.98 0.30
N LYS A 60 -8.87 27.35 1.48
CA LYS A 60 -7.78 26.43 1.85
C LYS A 60 -7.79 25.10 1.07
N ALA A 61 -8.93 24.70 0.53
CA ALA A 61 -9.06 23.48 -0.28
C ALA A 61 -8.84 23.75 -1.78
N GLU A 62 -8.63 24.99 -2.18
CA GLU A 62 -8.41 25.37 -3.57
C GLU A 62 -6.92 25.54 -3.86
N VAL A 63 -6.46 24.93 -4.95
CA VAL A 63 -5.12 25.13 -5.51
C VAL A 63 -5.30 25.75 -6.90
N ALA A 64 -4.74 26.94 -7.12
CA ALA A 64 -4.92 27.66 -8.35
C ALA A 64 -4.21 26.98 -9.53
N PRO A 65 -4.62 27.23 -10.78
CA PRO A 65 -3.93 26.71 -11.95
C PRO A 65 -2.45 27.09 -11.97
N GLY A 66 -1.56 26.09 -12.08
CA GLY A 66 -0.10 26.28 -12.08
C GLY A 66 0.54 26.19 -10.70
N GLU A 67 -0.25 26.17 -9.63
CA GLU A 67 0.23 25.92 -8.26
C GLU A 67 0.28 24.42 -7.94
N LEU A 68 1.11 24.06 -6.97
CA LEU A 68 1.25 22.71 -6.45
C LEU A 68 0.42 22.54 -5.17
N ASP A 69 -0.05 21.33 -4.94
CA ASP A 69 -0.59 20.94 -3.65
C ASP A 69 0.52 20.97 -2.58
N GLU A 70 0.14 21.26 -1.34
CA GLU A 70 1.06 21.35 -0.21
C GLU A 70 1.63 19.99 0.18
N TYR A 71 0.77 18.95 0.12
CA TYR A 71 1.13 17.58 0.45
C TYR A 71 0.64 16.62 -0.64
N TYR A 72 1.28 15.44 -0.66
CA TYR A 72 0.86 14.30 -1.46
C TYR A 72 0.54 13.11 -0.57
N THR A 73 -0.52 12.41 -0.89
CA THR A 73 -0.90 11.17 -0.20
C THR A 73 -1.03 10.02 -1.18
N PHE A 74 -0.76 8.82 -0.69
CA PHE A 74 -0.78 7.59 -1.47
C PHE A 74 -1.99 6.76 -1.06
N PHE A 75 -2.87 6.48 -2.03
CA PHE A 75 -4.09 5.72 -1.81
C PHE A 75 -4.04 4.36 -2.49
N SER A 76 -4.62 3.38 -1.82
CA SER A 76 -4.97 2.11 -2.42
C SER A 76 -6.20 2.28 -3.33
N SER A 77 -6.19 1.61 -4.47
CA SER A 77 -7.34 1.61 -5.39
C SER A 77 -8.16 0.32 -5.32
N GLY A 78 -7.82 -0.58 -4.40
CA GLY A 78 -8.49 -1.88 -4.28
C GLY A 78 -8.33 -2.70 -5.57
N GLN A 79 -9.41 -3.24 -6.06
CA GLN A 79 -9.44 -4.16 -7.20
C GLN A 79 -8.97 -3.60 -8.54
N SER A 80 -8.77 -2.28 -8.68
CA SER A 80 -8.09 -1.75 -9.86
C SER A 80 -6.58 -2.01 -9.86
N GLY A 81 -6.02 -2.43 -8.70
CA GLY A 81 -4.64 -2.92 -8.57
C GLY A 81 -3.58 -1.86 -8.80
N GLU A 82 -3.89 -0.60 -8.57
CA GLU A 82 -2.99 0.54 -8.77
C GLU A 82 -2.85 1.39 -7.48
N MET A 83 -1.71 2.03 -7.31
CA MET A 83 -1.51 3.07 -6.30
C MET A 83 -1.87 4.43 -6.92
N ARG A 84 -2.62 5.25 -6.19
CA ARG A 84 -2.99 6.60 -6.61
C ARG A 84 -2.28 7.63 -5.77
N ILE A 85 -1.82 8.69 -6.41
CA ILE A 85 -1.24 9.85 -5.75
C ILE A 85 -2.26 10.96 -5.84
N VAL A 86 -2.62 11.50 -4.68
CA VAL A 86 -3.63 12.56 -4.54
C VAL A 86 -2.99 13.75 -3.85
N GLY A 87 -3.21 14.94 -4.39
CA GLY A 87 -2.73 16.19 -3.82
C GLY A 87 -3.64 16.68 -2.70
N LEU A 88 -3.05 17.27 -1.69
CA LEU A 88 -3.73 17.93 -0.58
C LEU A 88 -3.31 19.40 -0.53
N PRO A 89 -4.23 20.33 -0.40
CA PRO A 89 -5.64 20.20 -0.02
C PRO A 89 -6.63 19.98 -1.19
N SER A 90 -6.18 20.00 -2.46
CA SER A 90 -7.12 20.00 -3.60
C SER A 90 -7.90 18.69 -3.79
N MET A 91 -7.42 17.59 -3.22
CA MET A 91 -7.96 16.23 -3.43
C MET A 91 -7.94 15.79 -4.92
N ARG A 92 -7.09 16.40 -5.74
CA ARG A 92 -6.91 16.02 -7.14
C ARG A 92 -6.14 14.71 -7.23
N GLU A 93 -6.58 13.79 -8.06
CA GLU A 93 -5.75 12.67 -8.48
C GLU A 93 -4.65 13.21 -9.42
N LEU A 94 -3.40 13.08 -8.99
CA LEU A 94 -2.24 13.58 -9.72
C LEU A 94 -1.62 12.50 -10.60
N MET A 95 -1.64 11.25 -10.14
CA MET A 95 -1.03 10.13 -10.84
C MET A 95 -1.64 8.81 -10.43
N ARG A 96 -1.64 7.86 -11.38
CA ARG A 96 -1.90 6.44 -11.15
C ARG A 96 -0.64 5.65 -11.46
N VAL A 97 -0.24 4.82 -10.53
CA VAL A 97 0.88 3.89 -10.70
C VAL A 97 0.32 2.48 -10.74
N PRO A 98 0.24 1.82 -11.89
CA PRO A 98 -0.23 0.45 -11.97
C PRO A 98 0.78 -0.49 -11.29
N VAL A 99 0.25 -1.44 -10.52
CA VAL A 99 1.05 -2.37 -9.72
C VAL A 99 0.65 -3.81 -10.04
N PHE A 100 -0.50 -4.27 -9.57
CA PHE A 100 -0.90 -5.68 -9.69
C PHE A 100 -1.67 -5.99 -10.97
N ASN A 101 -2.32 -5.01 -11.57
CA ASN A 101 -3.15 -5.19 -12.76
C ASN A 101 -2.50 -4.57 -13.99
N ARG A 102 -2.75 -5.17 -15.16
CA ARG A 102 -2.33 -4.60 -16.45
C ARG A 102 -3.07 -3.28 -16.68
N CYS A 103 -2.37 -2.34 -17.31
CA CYS A 103 -2.94 -1.04 -17.61
C CYS A 103 -2.63 -0.64 -19.05
N SER A 104 -3.67 -0.56 -19.90
CA SER A 104 -3.52 -0.21 -21.31
C SER A 104 -3.07 1.25 -21.51
N ALA A 105 -3.49 2.17 -20.61
CA ALA A 105 -3.17 3.57 -20.70
C ALA A 105 -1.67 3.85 -20.52
N THR A 106 -0.98 3.03 -19.72
CA THR A 106 0.47 3.17 -19.44
C THR A 106 1.32 2.12 -20.14
N GLY A 107 0.73 1.10 -20.76
CA GLY A 107 1.43 -0.05 -21.33
C GLY A 107 1.93 -1.05 -20.28
N TRP A 108 1.58 -0.88 -18.99
CA TRP A 108 1.97 -1.78 -17.92
C TRP A 108 1.42 -3.19 -18.13
N GLY A 109 2.29 -4.20 -17.99
CA GLY A 109 1.96 -5.60 -18.26
C GLY A 109 1.85 -5.97 -19.75
N GLN A 110 2.19 -5.03 -20.66
CA GLN A 110 2.18 -5.25 -22.11
C GLN A 110 3.58 -5.27 -22.73
N THR A 111 4.60 -4.88 -21.98
CA THR A 111 6.00 -5.04 -22.35
C THR A 111 6.59 -6.26 -21.64
N ASN A 112 7.64 -6.85 -22.21
CA ASN A 112 8.33 -7.99 -21.60
C ASN A 112 8.86 -7.63 -20.19
N GLU A 113 9.36 -6.40 -20.00
CA GLU A 113 9.85 -5.93 -18.71
C GLU A 113 8.75 -5.89 -17.66
N SER A 114 7.64 -5.21 -17.95
CA SER A 114 6.53 -5.07 -16.99
C SER A 114 5.79 -6.39 -16.74
N LEU A 115 5.67 -7.24 -17.76
CA LEU A 115 5.12 -8.58 -17.60
C LEU A 115 6.03 -9.44 -16.70
N LYS A 116 7.35 -9.33 -16.83
CA LYS A 116 8.31 -9.99 -15.96
C LYS A 116 8.10 -9.59 -14.48
N VAL A 117 7.92 -8.30 -14.19
CA VAL A 117 7.62 -7.85 -12.82
C VAL A 117 6.33 -8.46 -12.29
N LEU A 118 5.28 -8.54 -13.10
CA LEU A 118 4.00 -9.13 -12.72
C LEU A 118 4.04 -10.65 -12.46
N THR A 119 5.04 -11.37 -13.00
CA THR A 119 5.04 -12.84 -13.04
C THR A 119 6.24 -13.50 -12.38
N GLU A 120 7.40 -12.83 -12.31
CA GLU A 120 8.66 -13.43 -11.85
C GLU A 120 8.59 -13.89 -10.39
N GLY A 121 7.95 -13.09 -9.53
CA GLY A 121 7.84 -13.37 -8.10
C GLY A 121 6.65 -14.25 -7.70
N LEU A 122 5.92 -14.84 -8.65
CA LEU A 122 4.86 -15.80 -8.35
C LEU A 122 5.46 -17.14 -7.89
N LEU A 123 4.79 -17.78 -6.94
CA LEU A 123 5.15 -19.12 -6.48
C LEU A 123 5.06 -20.14 -7.64
N PRO A 124 5.89 -21.22 -7.61
CA PRO A 124 5.90 -22.23 -8.68
C PRO A 124 4.53 -22.84 -8.96
N GLU A 125 3.79 -23.18 -7.92
CA GLU A 125 2.43 -23.75 -8.01
C GLU A 125 1.43 -22.78 -8.62
N THR A 126 1.54 -21.49 -8.33
CA THR A 126 0.72 -20.45 -8.94
C THR A 126 1.01 -20.32 -10.44
N ARG A 127 2.28 -20.37 -10.82
CA ARG A 127 2.69 -20.33 -12.24
C ARG A 127 2.16 -21.55 -13.01
N GLU A 128 2.23 -22.73 -12.41
CA GLU A 128 1.69 -23.95 -13.01
C GLU A 128 0.18 -23.88 -13.16
N PHE A 129 -0.53 -23.44 -12.13
CA PHE A 129 -1.97 -23.23 -12.17
C PHE A 129 -2.37 -22.26 -13.30
N LEU A 130 -1.70 -21.13 -13.44
CA LEU A 130 -1.95 -20.15 -14.49
C LEU A 130 -1.69 -20.74 -15.88
N LYS A 131 -0.56 -21.43 -16.06
CA LYS A 131 -0.21 -22.09 -17.33
C LYS A 131 -1.30 -23.08 -17.77
N ASN A 132 -1.82 -23.88 -16.84
CA ASN A 132 -2.85 -24.87 -17.11
C ASN A 132 -4.20 -24.23 -17.49
N ARG A 133 -4.41 -22.95 -17.18
CA ARG A 133 -5.57 -22.16 -17.58
C ARG A 133 -5.33 -21.21 -18.75
N GLY A 134 -4.17 -21.30 -19.39
CA GLY A 134 -3.80 -20.40 -20.49
C GLY A 134 -3.52 -18.96 -20.05
N GLY A 135 -3.28 -18.73 -18.77
CA GLY A 135 -2.96 -17.44 -18.17
C GLY A 135 -1.49 -17.27 -17.85
N THR A 136 -1.08 -16.05 -17.53
CA THR A 136 0.31 -15.74 -17.17
C THR A 136 0.44 -14.81 -15.94
N TYR A 137 -0.61 -14.12 -15.55
CA TYR A 137 -0.61 -13.20 -14.41
C TYR A 137 -1.96 -13.24 -13.69
N LEU A 138 -1.97 -12.69 -12.46
CA LEU A 138 -3.17 -12.54 -11.64
C LEU A 138 -3.53 -11.06 -11.53
N ASN A 139 -4.81 -10.73 -11.66
CA ASN A 139 -5.32 -9.44 -11.22
C ASN A 139 -5.27 -9.38 -9.70
N GLY A 140 -4.96 -8.20 -9.14
CA GLY A 140 -4.81 -8.02 -7.72
C GLY A 140 -5.79 -7.04 -7.12
N ASP A 141 -5.77 -7.01 -5.79
CA ASP A 141 -6.56 -6.11 -4.94
C ASP A 141 -5.57 -5.35 -4.03
N LEU A 142 -5.21 -4.13 -4.44
CA LEU A 142 -4.18 -3.34 -3.79
C LEU A 142 -4.68 -2.73 -2.49
N HIS A 143 -3.95 -3.00 -1.41
CA HIS A 143 -4.18 -2.47 -0.07
C HIS A 143 -2.92 -1.83 0.52
N HIS A 144 -3.09 -1.02 1.56
CA HIS A 144 -2.10 -0.52 2.50
C HIS A 144 -0.77 -0.01 1.89
N PRO A 145 -0.76 1.03 1.02
CA PRO A 145 0.48 1.63 0.56
C PRO A 145 1.19 2.35 1.71
N HIS A 146 2.46 2.00 1.96
CA HIS A 146 3.31 2.61 2.97
C HIS A 146 4.67 3.00 2.41
N ILE A 147 5.10 4.22 2.73
CA ILE A 147 6.39 4.76 2.29
C ILE A 147 7.50 4.26 3.22
N SER A 148 8.69 4.03 2.65
CA SER A 148 9.90 3.67 3.40
C SER A 148 10.36 4.78 4.35
N PHE A 149 11.09 4.36 5.39
CA PHE A 149 11.64 5.23 6.43
C PHE A 149 13.16 5.14 6.51
N THR A 150 13.76 6.24 6.96
CA THR A 150 15.13 6.30 7.47
C THR A 150 15.10 7.17 8.73
N ASP A 151 15.69 6.67 9.82
CA ASP A 151 15.74 7.33 11.14
C ASP A 151 14.37 7.83 11.64
N GLY A 152 13.34 6.98 11.48
CA GLY A 152 11.98 7.28 11.93
C GLY A 152 11.22 8.29 11.06
N THR A 153 11.78 8.71 9.92
CA THR A 153 11.18 9.70 9.00
C THR A 153 10.97 9.09 7.62
N TYR A 154 9.91 9.50 6.93
CA TYR A 154 9.69 9.13 5.53
C TYR A 154 10.87 9.58 4.67
N ASP A 155 11.46 8.65 3.92
CA ASP A 155 12.64 8.91 3.09
C ASP A 155 12.34 9.05 1.60
N GLY A 156 11.10 8.79 1.18
CA GLY A 156 10.64 8.97 -0.19
C GLY A 156 11.27 8.04 -1.23
N ARG A 157 11.97 6.98 -0.83
CA ARG A 157 12.62 6.05 -1.77
C ARG A 157 11.65 5.06 -2.38
N TYR A 158 10.84 4.42 -1.53
CA TYR A 158 9.95 3.33 -1.91
C TYR A 158 8.56 3.50 -1.31
N ALA A 159 7.56 2.99 -2.00
CA ALA A 159 6.28 2.63 -1.42
C ALA A 159 6.08 1.11 -1.54
N PHE A 160 5.60 0.50 -0.46
CA PHE A 160 5.25 -0.92 -0.40
C PHE A 160 3.75 -1.07 -0.23
N MET A 161 3.18 -2.09 -0.84
CA MET A 161 1.75 -2.37 -0.78
C MET A 161 1.49 -3.85 -0.95
N ASN A 162 0.36 -4.30 -0.43
CA ASN A 162 -0.06 -5.69 -0.54
C ASN A 162 -1.21 -5.87 -1.52
N ASP A 163 -1.32 -7.09 -1.99
CA ASP A 163 -2.44 -7.64 -2.77
C ASP A 163 -3.19 -8.65 -1.91
N LYS A 164 -4.35 -8.23 -1.43
CA LYS A 164 -5.17 -9.06 -0.56
C LYS A 164 -5.67 -10.32 -1.28
N ALA A 165 -6.01 -10.21 -2.57
CA ALA A 165 -6.61 -11.30 -3.32
C ALA A 165 -5.65 -12.46 -3.64
N ASN A 166 -4.35 -12.21 -3.81
CA ASN A 166 -3.41 -13.24 -4.26
C ASN A 166 -2.13 -13.33 -3.42
N THR A 167 -2.16 -12.81 -2.19
CA THR A 167 -1.07 -12.99 -1.20
C THR A 167 0.27 -12.45 -1.70
N ARG A 168 0.27 -11.25 -2.31
CA ARG A 168 1.47 -10.64 -2.88
C ARG A 168 1.84 -9.35 -2.16
N VAL A 169 3.13 -9.01 -2.24
CA VAL A 169 3.65 -7.70 -1.82
C VAL A 169 4.42 -7.09 -2.97
N ALA A 170 4.21 -5.81 -3.20
CA ALA A 170 4.87 -5.04 -4.25
C ALA A 170 5.71 -3.90 -3.67
N ARG A 171 6.73 -3.51 -4.43
CA ARG A 171 7.53 -2.32 -4.20
C ARG A 171 7.42 -1.39 -5.40
N VAL A 172 7.15 -0.12 -5.13
CA VAL A 172 7.17 0.97 -6.11
C VAL A 172 8.35 1.87 -5.80
N ARG A 173 9.17 2.14 -6.79
CA ARG A 173 10.21 3.17 -6.72
C ARG A 173 9.58 4.53 -6.92
N LEU A 174 9.71 5.41 -5.92
CA LEU A 174 9.10 6.74 -5.95
C LEU A 174 9.88 7.75 -6.81
N ASP A 175 11.16 7.52 -7.04
CA ASP A 175 11.99 8.36 -7.93
C ASP A 175 11.55 8.30 -9.41
N VAL A 176 10.97 7.17 -9.82
CA VAL A 176 10.47 6.94 -11.20
C VAL A 176 8.99 6.59 -11.26
N MET A 177 8.31 6.57 -10.11
CA MET A 177 6.89 6.22 -9.96
C MET A 177 6.52 4.93 -10.72
N LYS A 178 7.31 3.87 -10.49
CA LYS A 178 7.15 2.59 -11.18
C LYS A 178 7.30 1.42 -10.22
N CYS A 179 6.40 0.45 -10.33
CA CYS A 179 6.55 -0.83 -9.65
C CYS A 179 7.75 -1.58 -10.25
N ASP A 180 8.68 -2.01 -9.42
CA ASP A 180 9.89 -2.71 -9.86
C ASP A 180 9.98 -4.15 -9.34
N LYS A 181 9.24 -4.52 -8.30
CA LYS A 181 9.20 -5.86 -7.74
C LYS A 181 7.82 -6.21 -7.22
N ILE A 182 7.42 -7.46 -7.48
CA ILE A 182 6.25 -8.11 -6.88
C ILE A 182 6.70 -9.50 -6.45
N ILE A 183 6.35 -9.90 -5.24
CA ILE A 183 6.56 -11.26 -4.73
C ILE A 183 5.26 -11.83 -4.21
N GLN A 184 5.05 -13.12 -4.35
CA GLN A 184 3.99 -13.86 -3.69
C GLN A 184 4.54 -14.52 -2.43
N LEU A 185 3.80 -14.45 -1.33
CA LEU A 185 4.24 -14.94 -0.03
C LEU A 185 3.76 -16.40 0.17
N PRO A 186 4.66 -17.32 0.53
CA PRO A 186 4.27 -18.69 0.84
C PRO A 186 3.67 -18.79 2.25
N ASN A 187 3.08 -19.94 2.56
CA ASN A 187 2.59 -20.34 3.89
C ASN A 187 1.45 -19.50 4.48
N GLN A 188 0.83 -18.62 3.72
CA GLN A 188 -0.23 -17.74 4.21
C GLN A 188 -1.29 -17.48 3.14
N HIS A 189 -2.40 -16.89 3.55
CA HIS A 189 -3.49 -16.51 2.67
C HIS A 189 -3.99 -15.11 3.05
N THR A 190 -4.62 -14.41 2.10
CA THR A 190 -5.24 -13.10 2.30
C THR A 190 -4.32 -12.11 3.02
N VAL A 191 -3.22 -11.69 2.35
CA VAL A 191 -2.31 -10.68 2.92
C VAL A 191 -3.04 -9.35 3.02
N HIS A 192 -3.39 -8.97 4.26
CA HIS A 192 -4.15 -7.76 4.53
C HIS A 192 -3.30 -6.66 5.16
N GLY A 193 -2.77 -6.87 6.37
CA GLY A 193 -1.91 -5.88 7.00
C GLY A 193 -0.55 -5.77 6.32
N LEU A 194 -0.09 -4.54 6.16
CA LEU A 194 1.27 -4.26 5.72
C LEU A 194 1.77 -2.98 6.39
N ARG A 195 2.99 -3.02 6.90
CA ARG A 195 3.74 -1.86 7.41
C ARG A 195 5.22 -2.04 7.18
N VAL A 196 5.94 -0.94 7.23
CA VAL A 196 7.40 -0.94 7.07
C VAL A 196 8.09 -0.72 8.41
N GLN A 197 9.27 -1.30 8.59
CA GLN A 197 10.16 -0.96 9.69
C GLN A 197 10.56 0.51 9.59
N LYS A 198 10.50 1.23 10.72
CA LYS A 198 10.70 2.68 10.77
C LYS A 198 12.11 3.09 11.17
N TYR A 199 12.82 2.23 11.94
CA TYR A 199 14.15 2.53 12.47
C TYR A 199 15.04 1.27 12.44
N PRO A 200 16.34 1.39 12.18
CA PRO A 200 17.04 2.62 11.75
C PRO A 200 16.68 3.03 10.33
N ARG A 201 16.18 2.11 9.52
CA ARG A 201 15.62 2.30 8.19
C ARG A 201 14.63 1.18 7.89
N THR A 202 13.94 1.27 6.79
CA THR A 202 13.13 0.15 6.27
C THR A 202 14.07 -0.95 5.78
N GLY A 203 14.46 -1.82 6.70
CA GLY A 203 15.13 -3.09 6.43
C GLY A 203 14.10 -4.18 6.18
N TYR A 204 13.02 -4.17 6.96
CA TYR A 204 11.90 -5.08 6.78
C TYR A 204 10.63 -4.37 6.34
N VAL A 205 9.86 -5.08 5.53
CA VAL A 205 8.44 -4.84 5.26
C VAL A 205 7.68 -5.98 5.93
N PHE A 206 6.82 -5.64 6.88
CA PHE A 206 6.00 -6.60 7.60
C PHE A 206 4.65 -6.77 6.90
N ALA A 207 4.22 -8.01 6.75
CA ALA A 207 2.93 -8.35 6.17
C ALA A 207 2.35 -9.58 6.86
N ASN A 208 1.03 -9.67 6.95
CA ASN A 208 0.37 -10.79 7.62
C ASN A 208 -0.74 -11.38 6.77
N GLY A 209 -0.94 -12.70 6.93
CA GLY A 209 -2.13 -13.38 6.46
C GLY A 209 -3.30 -13.12 7.42
N GLU A 210 -4.44 -12.65 6.88
CA GLU A 210 -5.66 -12.44 7.67
C GLU A 210 -6.31 -13.78 8.03
N ASP A 211 -6.37 -14.68 7.07
CA ASP A 211 -7.00 -15.99 7.27
C ASP A 211 -5.96 -17.02 7.71
N GLY A 212 -6.34 -17.86 8.66
CA GLY A 212 -5.58 -19.04 9.03
C GLY A 212 -5.53 -20.06 7.89
N VAL A 213 -4.37 -20.66 7.69
CA VAL A 213 -4.17 -21.77 6.76
C VAL A 213 -3.62 -22.98 7.49
N PRO A 214 -3.87 -24.21 6.99
CA PRO A 214 -3.26 -25.39 7.59
C PRO A 214 -1.73 -25.29 7.44
N ILE A 215 -1.00 -25.56 8.51
CA ILE A 215 0.46 -25.50 8.50
C ILE A 215 1.04 -26.90 8.80
N PRO A 216 1.78 -27.49 7.86
CA PRO A 216 2.13 -26.98 6.53
C PRO A 216 0.92 -26.93 5.58
N ASN A 217 0.90 -25.92 4.69
CA ASN A 217 -0.15 -25.80 3.67
C ASN A 217 0.21 -26.66 2.45
N ASP A 218 0.14 -27.98 2.62
CA ASP A 218 0.50 -28.99 1.62
C ASP A 218 -0.71 -29.79 1.07
N GLY A 219 -1.92 -29.35 1.42
CA GLY A 219 -3.18 -29.95 0.97
C GLY A 219 -3.54 -31.28 1.62
N LYS A 220 -2.78 -31.77 2.62
CA LYS A 220 -3.02 -33.08 3.23
C LYS A 220 -3.98 -33.06 4.42
N VAL A 221 -4.04 -31.97 5.16
CA VAL A 221 -4.86 -31.86 6.36
C VAL A 221 -5.72 -30.61 6.28
N LEU A 222 -6.89 -30.74 5.65
CA LEU A 222 -7.79 -29.61 5.42
C LEU A 222 -8.96 -29.57 6.42
N ASP A 223 -9.20 -30.62 7.15
CA ASP A 223 -10.36 -30.82 8.05
C ASP A 223 -10.02 -30.66 9.54
N ASN A 224 -8.78 -30.36 9.89
CA ASN A 224 -8.34 -30.16 11.26
C ASN A 224 -8.13 -28.68 11.60
N PRO A 225 -9.10 -27.98 12.21
CA PRO A 225 -9.00 -26.56 12.56
C PRO A 225 -7.80 -26.23 13.46
N LYS A 226 -7.34 -27.17 14.27
CA LYS A 226 -6.19 -26.97 15.18
C LYS A 226 -4.85 -26.83 14.46
N GLN A 227 -4.82 -27.08 13.16
CA GLN A 227 -3.62 -26.87 12.31
C GLN A 227 -3.70 -25.60 11.48
N TYR A 228 -4.78 -24.83 11.61
CA TYR A 228 -4.93 -23.56 10.93
C TYR A 228 -4.31 -22.44 11.77
N HIS A 229 -3.38 -21.74 11.19
CA HIS A 229 -2.67 -20.63 11.83
C HIS A 229 -2.45 -19.50 10.84
N SER A 230 -2.41 -18.29 11.37
CA SER A 230 -1.98 -17.13 10.60
C SER A 230 -0.46 -17.02 10.63
N ILE A 231 0.06 -16.37 9.60
CA ILE A 231 1.49 -16.14 9.41
C ILE A 231 1.77 -14.63 9.37
N PHE A 232 2.73 -14.21 10.17
CA PHE A 232 3.36 -12.90 10.10
C PHE A 232 4.68 -13.02 9.34
N SER A 233 4.89 -12.20 8.32
CA SER A 233 6.07 -12.26 7.42
C SER A 233 6.91 -11.01 7.53
N ALA A 234 8.22 -11.16 7.56
CA ALA A 234 9.16 -10.09 7.32
C ALA A 234 9.83 -10.28 5.96
N ILE A 235 9.72 -9.27 5.13
CA ILE A 235 10.28 -9.22 3.79
C ILE A 235 11.44 -8.22 3.82
N ASP A 236 12.60 -8.60 3.35
CA ASP A 236 13.72 -7.68 3.15
C ASP A 236 13.33 -6.62 2.10
N GLY A 237 13.29 -5.36 2.51
CA GLY A 237 12.79 -4.25 1.69
C GLY A 237 13.68 -3.91 0.50
N ASP A 238 14.98 -4.24 0.56
CA ASP A 238 15.92 -4.00 -0.53
C ASP A 238 15.85 -5.10 -1.60
N THR A 239 15.84 -6.36 -1.17
CA THR A 239 15.86 -7.52 -2.09
C THR A 239 14.48 -8.03 -2.46
N MET A 240 13.46 -7.69 -1.70
CA MET A 240 12.10 -8.24 -1.81
C MET A 240 12.09 -9.78 -1.68
N LYS A 241 12.86 -10.31 -0.74
CA LYS A 241 12.83 -11.73 -0.36
C LYS A 241 12.23 -11.86 1.03
N VAL A 242 11.48 -12.92 1.26
CA VAL A 242 11.00 -13.24 2.60
C VAL A 242 12.22 -13.63 3.46
N ALA A 243 12.48 -12.87 4.51
CA ALA A 243 13.58 -13.11 5.43
C ALA A 243 13.22 -14.19 6.45
N TRP A 244 12.03 -14.12 7.01
CA TRP A 244 11.49 -15.06 7.98
C TRP A 244 9.97 -14.89 8.10
N GLN A 245 9.35 -15.93 8.68
CA GLN A 245 7.93 -15.95 9.00
C GLN A 245 7.72 -16.41 10.44
N VAL A 246 6.64 -15.99 11.06
CA VAL A 246 6.21 -16.41 12.40
C VAL A 246 4.79 -16.93 12.32
N MET A 247 4.60 -18.18 12.72
CA MET A 247 3.30 -18.81 12.87
C MET A 247 2.70 -18.39 14.21
N VAL A 248 1.44 -17.95 14.22
CA VAL A 248 0.75 -17.44 15.40
C VAL A 248 -0.65 -18.01 15.56
N ASP A 249 -1.21 -17.83 16.75
CA ASP A 249 -2.62 -18.14 17.03
C ASP A 249 -3.53 -16.98 16.61
N GLY A 250 -4.77 -17.32 16.24
CA GLY A 250 -5.79 -16.40 15.79
C GLY A 250 -5.52 -15.84 14.39
N ASN A 251 -6.43 -15.01 13.92
CA ASN A 251 -6.22 -14.27 12.67
C ASN A 251 -5.43 -13.00 12.92
N LEU A 252 -4.77 -12.50 11.89
CA LEU A 252 -4.04 -11.23 11.93
C LEU A 252 -4.68 -10.25 10.96
N ASP A 253 -4.86 -8.98 11.37
CA ASP A 253 -5.50 -8.00 10.52
C ASP A 253 -4.55 -6.83 10.17
N ASN A 254 -4.32 -5.91 11.06
CA ASN A 254 -3.44 -4.76 10.80
C ASN A 254 -2.06 -4.97 11.40
N VAL A 255 -1.05 -4.35 10.80
CA VAL A 255 0.36 -4.45 11.22
C VAL A 255 0.89 -3.06 11.53
N ASP A 256 1.79 -2.95 12.50
CA ASP A 256 2.66 -1.78 12.67
C ASP A 256 4.02 -2.18 13.27
N ALA A 257 4.92 -1.22 13.37
CA ALA A 257 6.24 -1.37 13.98
C ALA A 257 6.56 -0.15 14.84
N ASP A 258 7.41 -0.34 15.84
CA ASP A 258 7.88 0.73 16.69
C ASP A 258 8.88 1.66 15.97
N TYR A 259 9.25 2.76 16.63
CA TYR A 259 10.26 3.70 16.16
C TYR A 259 11.67 3.41 16.68
N GLN A 260 11.89 2.23 17.30
CA GLN A 260 13.18 1.81 17.83
C GLN A 260 13.76 0.60 17.07
N GLY A 261 12.97 -0.03 16.21
CA GLY A 261 13.35 -1.25 15.47
C GLY A 261 13.41 -2.51 16.33
N LYS A 262 12.77 -2.49 17.51
CA LYS A 262 12.74 -3.60 18.45
C LYS A 262 11.57 -4.55 18.25
N TYR A 263 10.38 -3.98 17.95
CA TYR A 263 9.11 -4.68 17.94
C TYR A 263 8.32 -4.41 16.66
N ALA A 264 7.65 -5.44 16.20
CA ALA A 264 6.53 -5.34 15.27
C ALA A 264 5.25 -5.82 15.97
N PHE A 265 4.11 -5.43 15.45
CA PHE A 265 2.81 -5.71 16.07
C PHE A 265 1.80 -6.12 15.02
N ALA A 266 0.83 -6.95 15.42
CA ALA A 266 -0.34 -7.23 14.61
C ALA A 266 -1.59 -7.30 15.47
N THR A 267 -2.70 -6.72 15.01
CA THR A 267 -4.00 -6.88 15.65
C THR A 267 -4.60 -8.24 15.32
N CYS A 268 -5.27 -8.84 16.28
CA CYS A 268 -6.04 -10.06 16.13
C CYS A 268 -7.46 -9.82 16.65
N TYR A 269 -8.43 -9.76 15.75
CA TYR A 269 -9.85 -9.56 16.12
C TYR A 269 -10.65 -10.85 16.21
N ASN A 270 -9.99 -12.00 16.17
CA ASN A 270 -10.60 -13.31 16.35
C ASN A 270 -9.53 -14.34 16.70
N SER A 271 -9.63 -14.94 17.87
CA SER A 271 -8.68 -15.96 18.32
C SER A 271 -8.78 -17.29 17.56
N GLU A 272 -9.89 -17.50 16.84
CA GLU A 272 -10.23 -18.73 16.12
C GLU A 272 -10.20 -20.00 17.02
N GLU A 273 -10.46 -19.82 18.34
CA GLU A 273 -10.54 -20.93 19.30
C GLU A 273 -11.91 -21.62 19.29
N GLY A 274 -12.93 -20.95 18.71
CA GLY A 274 -14.28 -21.47 18.57
C GLY A 274 -14.55 -22.02 17.18
N VAL A 275 -15.05 -23.26 17.10
CA VAL A 275 -15.49 -23.90 15.84
C VAL A 275 -17.01 -23.83 15.69
N THR A 276 -17.72 -23.91 16.79
CA THR A 276 -19.20 -23.80 16.85
C THR A 276 -19.61 -22.40 17.32
N LEU A 277 -20.82 -21.95 16.97
CA LEU A 277 -21.34 -20.67 17.44
C LEU A 277 -21.28 -20.49 18.96
N ALA A 278 -21.55 -21.53 19.71
CA ALA A 278 -21.46 -21.51 21.18
C ALA A 278 -20.01 -21.31 21.64
N GLU A 279 -19.07 -21.99 21.02
CA GLU A 279 -17.63 -21.81 21.31
C GLU A 279 -17.14 -20.46 20.91
N MET A 280 -17.51 -19.94 19.73
CA MET A 280 -17.17 -18.59 19.28
C MET A 280 -17.64 -17.53 20.27
N THR A 281 -18.86 -17.69 20.82
CA THR A 281 -19.37 -16.77 21.82
C THR A 281 -18.63 -16.87 23.17
N ALA A 282 -18.13 -18.06 23.53
CA ALA A 282 -17.57 -18.33 24.86
C ALA A 282 -16.03 -18.22 24.92
N LYS A 283 -15.32 -18.47 23.83
CA LYS A 283 -13.87 -18.65 23.80
C LYS A 283 -13.12 -17.58 23.02
N GLU A 284 -13.78 -16.87 22.09
CA GLU A 284 -13.10 -15.89 21.27
C GLU A 284 -12.52 -14.75 22.11
N GLN A 285 -11.31 -14.37 21.79
CA GLN A 285 -10.54 -13.32 22.44
C GLN A 285 -9.87 -12.45 21.39
N ASP A 286 -9.68 -11.19 21.75
CA ASP A 286 -9.05 -10.18 20.91
C ASP A 286 -7.75 -9.72 21.57
N TRP A 287 -6.71 -9.54 20.77
CA TRP A 287 -5.41 -9.12 21.27
C TRP A 287 -4.58 -8.36 20.23
N VAL A 288 -3.48 -7.80 20.67
CA VAL A 288 -2.36 -7.40 19.85
C VAL A 288 -1.23 -8.39 20.06
N THR A 289 -0.75 -9.01 18.99
CA THR A 289 0.45 -9.83 19.00
C THR A 289 1.67 -8.94 18.86
N ILE A 290 2.61 -9.05 19.80
CA ILE A 290 3.89 -8.33 19.81
C ILE A 290 4.97 -9.31 19.39
N PHE A 291 5.77 -8.94 18.39
CA PHE A 291 6.87 -9.72 17.85
C PHE A 291 8.20 -9.09 18.28
N ASN A 292 9.06 -9.84 18.99
CA ASN A 292 10.40 -9.38 19.35
C ASN A 292 11.37 -9.67 18.20
N ILE A 293 11.67 -8.65 17.40
CA ILE A 293 12.46 -8.77 16.17
C ILE A 293 13.84 -9.39 16.46
N LYS A 294 14.53 -8.91 17.49
CA LYS A 294 15.88 -9.41 17.84
C LYS A 294 15.88 -10.90 18.21
N ARG A 295 14.89 -11.36 18.98
CA ARG A 295 14.79 -12.79 19.34
C ARG A 295 14.48 -13.65 18.12
N ILE A 296 13.66 -13.15 17.20
CA ILE A 296 13.34 -13.84 15.94
C ILE A 296 14.56 -13.91 15.03
N GLU A 297 15.30 -12.82 14.86
CA GLU A 297 16.54 -12.80 14.08
C GLU A 297 17.60 -13.78 14.65
N GLU A 298 17.72 -13.84 15.98
CA GLU A 298 18.64 -14.79 16.62
C GLU A 298 18.18 -16.24 16.41
N ALA A 299 16.86 -16.51 16.42
CA ALA A 299 16.34 -17.84 16.08
C ALA A 299 16.70 -18.25 14.65
N VAL A 300 16.55 -17.34 13.70
CA VAL A 300 16.95 -17.60 12.30
C VAL A 300 18.44 -17.86 12.21
N LYS A 301 19.26 -17.06 12.87
CA LYS A 301 20.72 -17.21 12.86
C LYS A 301 21.20 -18.51 13.50
N THR A 302 20.55 -18.97 14.57
CA THR A 302 20.92 -20.19 15.30
C THR A 302 20.25 -21.45 14.77
N GLY A 303 19.33 -21.33 13.81
CA GLY A 303 18.59 -22.45 13.25
C GLY A 303 17.40 -22.94 14.10
N ASP A 304 16.93 -22.11 15.03
CA ASP A 304 15.73 -22.41 15.85
C ASP A 304 14.43 -22.06 15.09
N PHE A 305 14.24 -22.75 13.96
CA PHE A 305 13.09 -22.61 13.09
C PHE A 305 12.81 -23.90 12.32
N LYS A 306 11.64 -23.97 11.69
CA LYS A 306 11.32 -25.00 10.70
C LYS A 306 11.31 -24.38 9.31
N GLU A 307 12.05 -24.97 8.37
CA GLU A 307 11.95 -24.53 6.98
C GLU A 307 10.64 -25.01 6.36
N MET A 308 9.87 -24.10 5.78
CA MET A 308 8.65 -24.40 5.05
C MET A 308 8.61 -23.58 3.75
N ASN A 309 8.48 -24.28 2.61
CA ASN A 309 8.47 -23.68 1.28
C ASN A 309 9.64 -22.69 1.03
N GLY A 310 10.83 -23.08 1.50
CA GLY A 310 12.07 -22.30 1.32
C GLY A 310 12.20 -21.07 2.23
N VAL A 311 11.38 -20.98 3.30
CA VAL A 311 11.41 -19.86 4.24
C VAL A 311 11.56 -20.38 5.68
N PRO A 312 12.39 -19.74 6.54
CA PRO A 312 12.43 -19.99 7.97
C PRO A 312 11.10 -19.61 8.63
N VAL A 313 10.42 -20.55 9.26
CA VAL A 313 9.17 -20.33 9.98
C VAL A 313 9.39 -20.66 11.46
N ILE A 314 9.18 -19.64 12.30
CA ILE A 314 9.33 -19.69 13.76
C ILE A 314 7.96 -19.96 14.38
N ASP A 315 7.90 -20.79 15.40
CA ASP A 315 6.68 -21.01 16.19
C ASP A 315 6.52 -19.89 17.22
N GLY A 316 5.65 -18.95 16.90
CA GLY A 316 5.31 -17.80 17.72
C GLY A 316 3.96 -17.93 18.43
N ARG A 317 3.36 -19.12 18.50
CA ARG A 317 2.09 -19.34 19.20
C ARG A 317 2.19 -19.05 20.71
N LYS A 318 1.05 -18.95 21.39
CA LYS A 318 0.98 -18.64 22.84
C LYS A 318 1.97 -19.48 23.64
N GLY A 319 2.72 -18.82 24.54
CA GLY A 319 3.79 -19.44 25.31
C GLY A 319 5.18 -19.40 24.66
N SER A 320 5.30 -18.87 23.46
CA SER A 320 6.57 -18.68 22.76
C SER A 320 7.43 -17.59 23.44
N LYS A 321 8.76 -17.73 23.36
CA LYS A 321 9.70 -16.68 23.76
C LYS A 321 9.80 -15.53 22.74
N TYR A 322 9.21 -15.67 21.55
CA TYR A 322 9.33 -14.74 20.42
C TYR A 322 8.20 -13.72 20.34
N THR A 323 7.06 -14.04 20.96
CA THR A 323 5.82 -13.27 20.87
C THR A 323 5.17 -13.06 22.22
N ARG A 324 4.33 -12.04 22.31
CA ARG A 324 3.39 -11.84 23.43
C ARG A 324 2.03 -11.47 22.86
N TYR A 325 0.98 -11.89 23.58
CA TYR A 325 -0.42 -11.69 23.22
C TYR A 325 -1.05 -10.78 24.27
N VAL A 326 -1.27 -9.52 23.93
CA VAL A 326 -1.81 -8.51 24.86
C VAL A 326 -3.28 -8.32 24.60
N PRO A 327 -4.17 -8.68 25.55
CA PRO A 327 -5.61 -8.49 25.40
C PRO A 327 -5.97 -7.02 25.17
N VAL A 328 -6.90 -6.78 24.26
CA VAL A 328 -7.36 -5.42 23.91
C VAL A 328 -8.89 -5.39 23.78
N ALA A 329 -9.43 -4.19 23.54
CA ALA A 329 -10.85 -4.00 23.32
C ALA A 329 -11.35 -4.71 22.06
N ASN A 330 -12.62 -5.11 22.05
CA ASN A 330 -13.23 -6.00 21.07
C ASN A 330 -12.99 -5.60 19.61
N SER A 331 -12.61 -6.59 18.84
CA SER A 331 -12.38 -6.52 17.40
C SER A 331 -11.40 -5.43 17.01
N PRO A 332 -10.13 -5.48 17.46
CA PRO A 332 -9.12 -4.49 17.12
C PRO A 332 -8.79 -4.60 15.63
N HIS A 333 -9.04 -3.53 14.88
CA HIS A 333 -8.74 -3.47 13.45
C HIS A 333 -7.58 -2.51 13.17
N GLY A 334 -7.82 -1.21 13.30
CA GLY A 334 -6.78 -0.21 13.09
C GLY A 334 -5.78 -0.16 14.26
N MET A 335 -4.50 -0.12 13.93
CA MET A 335 -3.43 0.09 14.89
C MET A 335 -2.37 1.00 14.31
N ASN A 336 -1.91 1.97 15.10
CA ASN A 336 -0.81 2.86 14.73
C ASN A 336 0.06 3.21 15.93
N THR A 337 1.36 3.25 15.70
CA THR A 337 2.30 3.86 16.64
C THR A 337 2.22 5.36 16.50
N ALA A 338 2.02 6.05 17.62
CA ALA A 338 1.95 7.51 17.66
C ALA A 338 3.29 8.15 17.24
N PRO A 339 3.25 9.40 16.73
CA PRO A 339 4.47 10.11 16.32
C PRO A 339 5.47 10.36 17.46
N ASP A 340 5.04 10.23 18.72
CA ASP A 340 5.92 10.30 19.89
C ASP A 340 6.85 9.08 20.03
N GLY A 341 6.60 8.02 19.23
CA GLY A 341 7.37 6.78 19.26
C GLY A 341 7.20 5.94 20.54
N ILE A 342 6.27 6.32 21.41
CA ILE A 342 6.05 5.71 22.73
C ILE A 342 4.73 4.94 22.76
N HIS A 343 3.66 5.57 22.25
CA HIS A 343 2.32 5.01 22.36
C HIS A 343 1.89 4.30 21.11
N ILE A 344 1.22 3.17 21.29
CA ILE A 344 0.48 2.46 20.25
C ILE A 344 -1.00 2.60 20.57
N VAL A 345 -1.81 2.93 19.56
CA VAL A 345 -3.25 3.02 19.67
C VAL A 345 -3.88 1.93 18.82
N ALA A 346 -4.64 1.04 19.44
CA ALA A 346 -5.44 0.03 18.77
C ALA A 346 -6.93 0.33 18.93
N ALA A 347 -7.65 0.46 17.82
CA ALA A 347 -9.07 0.76 17.79
C ALA A 347 -9.91 -0.52 17.70
N GLY A 348 -10.93 -0.65 18.53
CA GLY A 348 -11.89 -1.74 18.47
C GLY A 348 -13.05 -1.42 17.54
N LYS A 349 -13.32 -2.27 16.55
CA LYS A 349 -14.52 -2.12 15.66
C LYS A 349 -15.84 -2.21 16.43
N LEU A 350 -15.88 -3.09 17.44
CA LEU A 350 -17.08 -3.42 18.21
C LEU A 350 -17.04 -2.86 19.64
N SER A 351 -16.12 -1.94 19.91
CA SER A 351 -15.97 -1.28 21.20
C SER A 351 -15.98 0.24 21.02
N PRO A 352 -16.64 0.97 21.94
CA PRO A 352 -16.55 2.42 21.92
C PRO A 352 -15.23 2.98 22.49
N THR A 353 -14.28 2.10 22.80
CA THR A 353 -12.99 2.45 23.41
C THR A 353 -11.84 2.13 22.48
N VAL A 354 -10.72 2.79 22.72
CA VAL A 354 -9.43 2.47 22.11
C VAL A 354 -8.47 1.98 23.20
N THR A 355 -7.60 1.04 22.83
CA THR A 355 -6.53 0.58 23.71
C THR A 355 -5.27 1.39 23.42
N VAL A 356 -4.65 1.93 24.46
CA VAL A 356 -3.35 2.62 24.37
C VAL A 356 -2.33 1.77 25.10
N MET A 357 -1.23 1.45 24.43
CA MET A 357 -0.11 0.67 24.98
C MET A 357 1.16 1.51 24.99
N ASP A 358 1.98 1.37 26.02
CA ASP A 358 3.28 2.02 26.14
C ASP A 358 4.39 1.04 25.71
N VAL A 359 5.04 1.32 24.59
CA VAL A 359 6.12 0.48 24.03
C VAL A 359 7.29 0.28 25.00
N ARG A 360 7.54 1.25 25.88
CA ARG A 360 8.64 1.18 26.86
C ARG A 360 8.46 0.06 27.89
N LEU A 361 7.24 -0.41 28.07
CA LEU A 361 6.92 -1.51 28.99
C LEU A 361 7.09 -2.90 28.32
N PHE A 362 7.30 -2.95 27.00
CA PHE A 362 7.35 -4.23 26.29
C PHE A 362 8.61 -5.04 26.61
N ASP A 363 9.73 -4.40 26.90
CA ASP A 363 10.92 -5.11 27.37
C ASP A 363 10.58 -5.99 28.58
N GLN A 364 9.74 -5.50 29.52
CA GLN A 364 9.30 -6.26 30.72
C GLN A 364 8.43 -7.47 30.38
N LEU A 365 7.70 -7.45 29.25
CA LEU A 365 6.89 -8.60 28.83
C LEU A 365 7.77 -9.77 28.34
N PHE A 366 9.03 -9.51 28.03
CA PHE A 366 9.98 -10.48 27.52
C PHE A 366 11.10 -10.83 28.50
N ASP A 367 11.08 -10.27 29.71
CA ASP A 367 12.09 -10.48 30.76
C ASP A 367 11.82 -11.72 31.63
N ASP A 368 11.30 -12.81 31.07
CA ASP A 368 11.01 -14.08 31.77
C ASP A 368 12.25 -14.90 32.05
#